data_0eca668fe99024ca90d900fdd8a2f9de
#
_entry.id   0eca668fe99024ca90d900fdd8a2f9de
#
_cell.length_a   1.000
_cell.length_b   1.000
_cell.length_c   1.000
_cell.angle_alpha   90.00
_cell.angle_beta   90.00
_cell.angle_gamma   90.00
#
_symmetry.space_group_name_H-M   'P 1'
#
loop_
_entity.id
_entity.type
_entity.pdbx_description
1 polymer ?
#
loop_
_entity_poly.entity_id
_entity_poly.type
_entity_poly.pdbx_seq_one_letter_code
_entity_poly.pdbx_strand_id
1 'polypeptide(L)'
;MRLASPQYLWLLAPLVLLVWLELGKRTATVRFSDAAFLRGQQGFGRWLRPLVPALNVAALLLAVIALARPQRGRVFEEIESRGVDIMLCLDVSESMSAPDLQPDRITAAKQRAEDFVARRSGDRIGVVVFGNGAMTLCPLTMDRDVLKGVIDRLRIGTLDGSRTAIGNGLADAVARLRNSTAKEKVVILLTDGVNNAGEVEPMTAARLAQTYGIKVYCIGVGSQEPVTVMVNDPFWGQRPQTVQADFDLKTLEDISGLTGGRAYTAGDAEALKRIYDEISRMEPTHFKSTHHTVYNEKAGLFLMPAALLFLAGALVPAVLWRRLP
;
A
#
# COMPACT_ATOMS: atom_id res chain seq x y z
N MET A 1 21.18 -7.66 -16.16
CA MET A 1 20.62 -8.48 -17.24
C MET A 1 20.84 -9.95 -16.89
N ARG A 2 19.83 -10.77 -17.03
CA ARG A 2 19.91 -12.24 -16.82
C ARG A 2 19.56 -12.93 -18.14
N LEU A 3 20.20 -14.03 -18.45
CA LEU A 3 19.82 -14.91 -19.56
C LEU A 3 18.87 -15.97 -19.01
N ALA A 4 17.65 -16.07 -19.55
CA ALA A 4 16.68 -17.07 -19.12
C ALA A 4 17.10 -18.49 -19.52
N SER A 5 17.80 -18.63 -20.64
CA SER A 5 18.16 -19.91 -21.22
C SER A 5 19.61 -19.91 -21.71
N PRO A 6 20.61 -19.86 -20.79
CA PRO A 6 22.03 -19.78 -21.16
C PRO A 6 22.54 -21.02 -21.93
N GLN A 7 21.83 -22.13 -21.83
CA GLN A 7 22.15 -23.38 -22.54
C GLN A 7 22.23 -23.22 -24.06
N TYR A 8 21.46 -22.29 -24.66
CA TYR A 8 21.52 -22.05 -26.10
C TYR A 8 22.82 -21.38 -26.55
N LEU A 9 23.64 -20.84 -25.65
CA LEU A 9 24.97 -20.36 -26.01
C LEU A 9 25.93 -21.46 -26.47
N TRP A 10 25.66 -22.74 -26.13
CA TRP A 10 26.40 -23.87 -26.67
C TRP A 10 26.30 -24.00 -28.23
N LEU A 11 25.25 -23.42 -28.82
CA LEU A 11 25.11 -23.35 -30.27
C LEU A 11 26.18 -22.48 -30.97
N LEU A 12 26.92 -21.68 -30.19
CA LEU A 12 28.07 -20.94 -30.71
C LEU A 12 29.22 -21.88 -31.11
N ALA A 13 29.39 -23.03 -30.46
CA ALA A 13 30.45 -23.98 -30.76
C ALA A 13 30.35 -24.58 -32.18
N PRO A 14 29.19 -25.14 -32.60
CA PRO A 14 29.02 -25.60 -33.98
C PRO A 14 29.06 -24.45 -35.02
N LEU A 15 28.63 -23.24 -34.62
CA LEU A 15 28.72 -22.05 -35.49
C LEU A 15 30.18 -21.68 -35.75
N VAL A 16 31.03 -21.66 -34.75
CA VAL A 16 32.47 -21.44 -34.92
C VAL A 16 33.11 -22.51 -35.80
N LEU A 17 32.71 -23.76 -35.60
CA LEU A 17 33.21 -24.87 -36.45
C LEU A 17 32.76 -24.68 -37.93
N LEU A 18 31.50 -24.29 -38.18
CA LEU A 18 31.03 -24.00 -39.54
C LEU A 18 31.80 -22.85 -40.18
N VAL A 19 32.05 -21.77 -39.45
CA VAL A 19 32.84 -20.63 -39.96
C VAL A 19 34.26 -21.09 -40.29
N TRP A 20 34.88 -21.91 -39.42
CA TRP A 20 36.22 -22.45 -39.65
C TRP A 20 36.29 -23.35 -40.89
N LEU A 21 35.30 -24.21 -41.06
CA LEU A 21 35.16 -25.08 -42.26
C LEU A 21 34.95 -24.27 -43.53
N GLU A 22 34.15 -23.21 -43.50
CA GLU A 22 33.92 -22.32 -44.66
C GLU A 22 35.20 -21.56 -45.04
N LEU A 23 35.91 -21.03 -44.07
CA LEU A 23 37.22 -20.36 -44.30
C LEU A 23 38.32 -21.33 -44.80
N GLY A 24 38.23 -22.61 -44.44
CA GLY A 24 39.16 -23.66 -44.88
C GLY A 24 38.89 -24.24 -46.28
N LYS A 25 37.71 -23.97 -46.85
CA LYS A 25 37.40 -24.42 -48.20
C LYS A 25 38.30 -23.72 -49.22
N ARG A 26 39.31 -24.43 -49.70
CA ARG A 26 40.12 -23.99 -50.86
C ARG A 26 39.16 -23.93 -52.06
N THR A 27 38.97 -22.77 -52.69
CA THR A 27 38.22 -22.60 -53.91
C THR A 27 38.83 -23.54 -54.97
N ALA A 28 38.03 -24.51 -55.43
CA ALA A 28 38.45 -25.37 -56.53
C ALA A 28 38.65 -24.48 -57.77
N THR A 29 39.90 -24.34 -58.19
CA THR A 29 40.28 -23.60 -59.39
C THR A 29 40.06 -24.53 -60.62
N VAL A 30 39.01 -24.29 -61.34
CA VAL A 30 38.87 -24.93 -62.64
C VAL A 30 39.80 -24.20 -63.61
N ARG A 31 40.81 -24.91 -64.12
CA ARG A 31 41.69 -24.37 -65.14
C ARG A 31 40.99 -24.47 -66.51
N PHE A 32 40.48 -23.34 -66.97
CA PHE A 32 40.02 -23.16 -68.31
C PHE A 32 41.18 -22.72 -69.21
N SER A 33 41.41 -23.34 -70.35
CA SER A 33 42.53 -23.05 -71.24
C SER A 33 42.38 -21.71 -71.99
N ASP A 34 41.25 -21.07 -71.99
CA ASP A 34 41.01 -19.81 -72.65
C ASP A 34 40.46 -18.75 -71.71
N ALA A 35 41.27 -18.31 -70.70
CA ALA A 35 40.92 -17.29 -69.74
C ALA A 35 41.09 -15.84 -70.24
N ALA A 36 41.52 -15.66 -71.46
CA ALA A 36 41.77 -14.32 -72.05
C ALA A 36 40.46 -13.50 -72.22
N PHE A 37 39.32 -14.16 -72.46
CA PHE A 37 38.03 -13.54 -72.67
C PHE A 37 37.38 -13.05 -71.41
N LEU A 38 37.82 -13.55 -70.28
CA LEU A 38 37.26 -13.19 -68.95
C LEU A 38 38.04 -12.09 -68.17
N ARG A 39 39.13 -11.58 -68.76
CA ARG A 39 39.98 -10.58 -68.14
C ARG A 39 39.38 -9.16 -67.98
N GLY A 40 38.22 -8.91 -68.63
CA GLY A 40 37.60 -7.58 -68.71
C GLY A 40 36.56 -7.23 -67.63
N GLN A 41 36.10 -8.18 -66.81
CA GLN A 41 35.05 -7.90 -65.83
C GLN A 41 35.57 -8.03 -64.40
N GLN A 42 36.34 -7.04 -63.95
CA GLN A 42 36.53 -6.80 -62.53
C GLN A 42 35.26 -6.11 -62.02
N GLY A 43 34.15 -6.86 -61.95
CA GLY A 43 32.89 -6.34 -61.46
C GLY A 43 32.87 -6.15 -59.94
N PHE A 44 32.12 -5.18 -59.52
CA PHE A 44 31.80 -4.83 -58.11
C PHE A 44 31.40 -6.05 -57.25
N GLY A 45 30.95 -7.15 -57.91
CA GLY A 45 30.58 -8.43 -57.26
C GLY A 45 31.72 -9.16 -56.53
N ARG A 46 33.00 -8.86 -56.82
CA ARG A 46 34.13 -9.51 -56.13
C ARG A 46 34.25 -9.08 -54.67
N TRP A 47 33.91 -7.83 -54.36
CA TRP A 47 33.90 -7.29 -53.03
C TRP A 47 32.69 -7.73 -52.21
N LEU A 48 31.58 -8.11 -52.85
CA LEU A 48 30.37 -8.59 -52.22
C LEU A 48 30.40 -10.08 -51.86
N ARG A 49 31.32 -10.86 -52.45
CA ARG A 49 31.44 -12.31 -52.14
C ARG A 49 31.71 -12.65 -50.67
N PRO A 50 32.62 -11.94 -49.94
CA PRO A 50 32.81 -12.21 -48.51
C PRO A 50 31.73 -11.59 -47.61
N LEU A 51 30.97 -10.61 -48.12
CA LEU A 51 29.92 -9.92 -47.32
C LEU A 51 28.73 -10.84 -47.04
N VAL A 52 28.33 -11.69 -47.99
CA VAL A 52 27.18 -12.60 -47.85
C VAL A 52 27.37 -13.59 -46.70
N PRO A 53 28.48 -14.38 -46.63
CA PRO A 53 28.70 -15.26 -45.51
C PRO A 53 28.87 -14.52 -44.19
N ALA A 54 29.47 -13.30 -44.18
CA ALA A 54 29.58 -12.47 -43.00
C ALA A 54 28.21 -12.03 -42.45
N LEU A 55 27.26 -11.64 -43.34
CA LEU A 55 25.88 -11.32 -42.96
C LEU A 55 25.16 -12.53 -42.36
N ASN A 56 25.30 -13.71 -42.95
CA ASN A 56 24.67 -14.93 -42.44
C ASN A 56 25.24 -15.35 -41.09
N VAL A 57 26.56 -15.25 -40.90
CA VAL A 57 27.20 -15.50 -39.57
C VAL A 57 26.72 -14.51 -38.54
N ALA A 58 26.66 -13.22 -38.88
CA ALA A 58 26.14 -12.20 -37.96
C ALA A 58 24.65 -12.43 -37.59
N ALA A 59 23.83 -12.84 -38.59
CA ALA A 59 22.44 -13.22 -38.38
C ALA A 59 22.30 -14.38 -37.39
N LEU A 60 23.11 -15.45 -37.58
CA LEU A 60 23.11 -16.63 -36.72
C LEU A 60 23.60 -16.30 -35.29
N LEU A 61 24.64 -15.46 -35.13
CA LEU A 61 25.10 -14.99 -33.85
C LEU A 61 24.00 -14.25 -33.11
N LEU A 62 23.31 -13.33 -33.77
CA LEU A 62 22.19 -12.59 -33.16
C LEU A 62 21.02 -13.51 -32.84
N ALA A 63 20.74 -14.50 -33.65
CA ALA A 63 19.71 -15.50 -33.39
C ALA A 63 20.04 -16.36 -32.16
N VAL A 64 21.28 -16.78 -31.97
CA VAL A 64 21.72 -17.50 -30.77
C VAL A 64 21.61 -16.64 -29.51
N ILE A 65 21.96 -15.35 -29.60
CA ILE A 65 21.77 -14.41 -28.49
C ILE A 65 20.27 -14.23 -28.19
N ALA A 66 19.42 -14.15 -29.21
CA ALA A 66 17.97 -14.06 -29.04
C ALA A 66 17.40 -15.31 -28.35
N LEU A 67 17.88 -16.52 -28.75
CA LEU A 67 17.49 -17.79 -28.12
C LEU A 67 17.93 -17.90 -26.67
N ALA A 68 19.05 -17.26 -26.28
CA ALA A 68 19.47 -17.17 -24.88
C ALA A 68 18.50 -16.31 -24.02
N ARG A 69 17.50 -15.65 -24.65
CA ARG A 69 16.44 -14.85 -24.01
C ARG A 69 16.98 -13.85 -22.99
N PRO A 70 17.68 -12.81 -23.42
CA PRO A 70 18.15 -11.76 -22.53
C PRO A 70 16.97 -11.05 -21.89
N GLN A 71 16.94 -11.01 -20.55
CA GLN A 71 15.88 -10.45 -19.73
C GLN A 71 16.41 -9.25 -18.93
N ARG A 72 15.59 -8.23 -18.82
CA ARG A 72 15.81 -7.11 -17.90
C ARG A 72 14.79 -7.19 -16.77
N GLY A 73 15.26 -7.49 -15.57
CA GLY A 73 14.43 -7.47 -14.37
C GLY A 73 14.05 -6.02 -14.01
N ARG A 74 12.78 -5.78 -13.76
CA ARG A 74 12.30 -4.63 -12.99
C ARG A 74 11.87 -5.15 -11.63
N VAL A 75 12.46 -4.59 -10.58
CA VAL A 75 12.02 -4.86 -9.21
C VAL A 75 10.79 -4.01 -8.98
N PHE A 76 9.67 -4.65 -8.74
CA PHE A 76 8.48 -4.01 -8.19
C PHE A 76 8.49 -4.31 -6.69
N GLU A 77 8.54 -3.27 -5.91
CA GLU A 77 8.38 -3.35 -4.47
C GLU A 77 6.87 -3.31 -4.21
N GLU A 78 6.30 -4.47 -3.95
CA GLU A 78 4.92 -4.58 -3.47
C GLU A 78 4.99 -4.48 -1.94
N ILE A 79 4.62 -3.30 -1.43
CA ILE A 79 4.50 -3.07 0.00
C ILE A 79 3.17 -3.66 0.44
N GLU A 80 3.17 -4.90 0.89
CA GLU A 80 2.03 -5.48 1.58
C GLU A 80 1.96 -4.84 2.98
N SER A 81 1.20 -3.76 3.10
CA SER A 81 0.91 -3.15 4.39
C SER A 81 -0.09 -4.05 5.13
N ARG A 82 0.36 -4.73 6.15
CA ARG A 82 -0.54 -5.36 7.12
C ARG A 82 -0.85 -4.33 8.20
N GLY A 83 -1.68 -3.37 7.83
CA GLY A 83 -2.16 -2.34 8.74
C GLY A 83 -3.06 -2.88 9.84
N VAL A 84 -3.22 -2.09 10.87
CA VAL A 84 -4.22 -2.28 11.91
C VAL A 84 -5.53 -1.67 11.44
N ASP A 85 -6.65 -2.34 11.71
CA ASP A 85 -7.97 -1.74 11.51
C ASP A 85 -8.45 -1.11 12.81
N ILE A 86 -8.67 0.20 12.77
CA ILE A 86 -8.98 1.00 13.95
C ILE A 86 -10.34 1.67 13.79
N MET A 87 -11.24 1.50 14.76
CA MET A 87 -12.47 2.28 14.87
C MET A 87 -12.33 3.30 16.00
N LEU A 88 -12.40 4.57 15.65
CA LEU A 88 -12.54 5.65 16.63
C LEU A 88 -14.01 5.74 17.01
N CYS A 89 -14.34 5.52 18.28
CA CYS A 89 -15.68 5.57 18.83
C CYS A 89 -15.75 6.79 19.78
N LEU A 90 -16.34 7.87 19.27
CA LEU A 90 -16.28 9.18 19.90
C LEU A 90 -17.62 9.58 20.47
N ASP A 91 -17.62 10.02 21.72
CA ASP A 91 -18.76 10.59 22.42
C ASP A 91 -19.07 12.00 21.87
N VAL A 92 -20.32 12.24 21.51
CA VAL A 92 -20.84 13.55 21.07
C VAL A 92 -21.99 14.02 21.96
N SER A 93 -22.09 13.50 23.17
CA SER A 93 -23.06 13.93 24.19
C SER A 93 -22.80 15.37 24.63
N GLU A 94 -23.82 15.99 25.22
CA GLU A 94 -23.77 17.39 25.66
C GLU A 94 -22.67 17.66 26.69
N SER A 95 -22.31 16.67 27.54
CA SER A 95 -21.23 16.76 28.51
C SER A 95 -19.87 17.06 27.87
N MET A 96 -19.65 16.64 26.63
CA MET A 96 -18.44 16.91 25.85
C MET A 96 -18.25 18.41 25.50
N SER A 97 -19.23 19.28 25.81
CA SER A 97 -19.09 20.75 25.70
C SER A 97 -18.34 21.37 26.87
N ALA A 98 -18.03 20.61 27.92
CA ALA A 98 -17.36 21.11 29.10
C ALA A 98 -15.99 21.72 28.79
N PRO A 99 -15.68 22.92 29.33
CA PRO A 99 -14.46 23.66 29.04
C PRO A 99 -13.29 23.34 29.97
N ASP A 100 -13.30 22.20 30.67
CA ASP A 100 -12.21 21.75 31.52
C ASP A 100 -10.98 21.27 30.70
N LEU A 101 -11.19 20.79 29.47
CA LEU A 101 -10.15 20.68 28.47
C LEU A 101 -10.29 21.82 27.44
N GLN A 102 -9.26 22.65 27.30
CA GLN A 102 -9.35 23.82 26.43
C GLN A 102 -9.30 23.45 24.95
N PRO A 103 -10.15 24.03 24.09
CA PRO A 103 -11.22 24.99 24.43
C PRO A 103 -12.47 24.32 25.00
N ASP A 104 -12.73 23.07 24.70
CA ASP A 104 -13.74 22.15 25.22
C ASP A 104 -13.33 20.70 24.97
N ARG A 105 -13.97 19.73 25.61
CA ARG A 105 -13.62 18.29 25.52
C ARG A 105 -13.71 17.78 24.10
N ILE A 106 -14.80 18.10 23.35
CA ILE A 106 -14.97 17.60 22.00
C ILE A 106 -13.95 18.19 21.03
N THR A 107 -13.60 19.46 21.16
CA THR A 107 -12.57 20.08 20.29
C THR A 107 -11.20 19.50 20.59
N ALA A 108 -10.85 19.31 21.87
CA ALA A 108 -9.62 18.64 22.25
C ALA A 108 -9.57 17.20 21.72
N ALA A 109 -10.66 16.43 21.85
CA ALA A 109 -10.77 15.07 21.34
C ALA A 109 -10.58 15.01 19.80
N LYS A 110 -11.24 15.91 19.06
CA LYS A 110 -11.10 16.02 17.59
C LYS A 110 -9.65 16.27 17.18
N GLN A 111 -9.00 17.28 17.75
CA GLN A 111 -7.62 17.62 17.44
C GLN A 111 -6.67 16.43 17.66
N ARG A 112 -6.83 15.72 18.77
CA ARG A 112 -5.99 14.55 19.07
C ARG A 112 -6.31 13.34 18.19
N ALA A 113 -7.58 13.14 17.82
CA ALA A 113 -7.96 12.13 16.85
C ALA A 113 -7.39 12.43 15.46
N GLU A 114 -7.41 13.70 15.01
CA GLU A 114 -6.81 14.13 13.75
C GLU A 114 -5.28 13.93 13.74
N ASP A 115 -4.59 14.32 14.80
CA ASP A 115 -3.15 14.11 15.00
C ASP A 115 -2.80 12.61 14.96
N PHE A 116 -3.64 11.78 15.59
CA PHE A 116 -3.48 10.32 15.56
C PHE A 116 -3.65 9.77 14.15
N VAL A 117 -4.72 10.13 13.44
CA VAL A 117 -4.98 9.69 12.06
C VAL A 117 -3.85 10.12 11.13
N ALA A 118 -3.34 11.35 11.25
CA ALA A 118 -2.28 11.86 10.41
C ALA A 118 -0.97 11.04 10.51
N ARG A 119 -0.68 10.46 11.67
CA ARG A 119 0.53 9.67 11.92
C ARG A 119 0.41 8.19 11.56
N ARG A 120 -0.79 7.70 11.24
CA ARG A 120 -1.07 6.28 10.96
C ARG A 120 -1.06 6.00 9.45
N SER A 121 0.13 5.80 8.87
CA SER A 121 0.27 5.42 7.45
C SER A 121 0.15 3.91 7.28
N GLY A 122 -0.82 3.47 6.47
CA GLY A 122 -1.03 2.05 6.16
C GLY A 122 -2.09 1.35 7.01
N ASP A 123 -2.68 2.04 8.00
CA ASP A 123 -3.82 1.55 8.76
C ASP A 123 -5.14 2.00 8.12
N ARG A 124 -6.18 1.18 8.27
CA ARG A 124 -7.54 1.60 7.94
C ARG A 124 -8.21 2.11 9.21
N ILE A 125 -8.74 3.32 9.14
CA ILE A 125 -9.40 3.95 10.27
C ILE A 125 -10.84 4.26 9.88
N GLY A 126 -11.77 4.06 10.80
CA GLY A 126 -13.16 4.47 10.67
C GLY A 126 -13.60 5.27 11.89
N VAL A 127 -14.75 5.93 11.79
CA VAL A 127 -15.30 6.77 12.84
C VAL A 127 -16.74 6.40 13.13
N VAL A 128 -17.01 6.06 14.37
CA VAL A 128 -18.34 5.90 14.97
C VAL A 128 -18.51 7.02 15.99
N VAL A 129 -19.68 7.60 16.03
CA VAL A 129 -20.07 8.55 17.09
C VAL A 129 -21.26 7.99 17.85
N PHE A 130 -21.36 8.36 19.11
CA PHE A 130 -22.48 7.98 19.94
C PHE A 130 -22.91 9.12 20.88
N GLY A 131 -24.15 9.12 21.24
CA GLY A 131 -24.86 9.94 22.20
C GLY A 131 -26.00 9.09 22.74
N ASN A 132 -27.27 9.50 22.62
CA ASN A 132 -28.42 8.66 22.96
C ASN A 132 -28.55 7.40 22.05
N GLY A 133 -27.94 7.43 20.84
CA GLY A 133 -27.76 6.31 19.93
C GLY A 133 -26.33 6.24 19.43
N ALA A 134 -26.10 5.45 18.36
CA ALA A 134 -24.79 5.36 17.70
C ALA A 134 -24.94 5.41 16.18
N MET A 135 -23.94 5.95 15.49
CA MET A 135 -23.89 6.04 14.05
C MET A 135 -22.46 5.96 13.53
N THR A 136 -22.25 5.17 12.48
CA THR A 136 -20.99 5.18 11.72
C THR A 136 -20.95 6.40 10.80
N LEU A 137 -20.03 7.32 11.02
CA LEU A 137 -19.81 8.48 10.15
C LEU A 137 -18.87 8.19 9.00
N CYS A 138 -17.86 7.35 9.27
CA CYS A 138 -16.91 6.94 8.25
C CYS A 138 -16.61 5.43 8.40
N PRO A 139 -16.81 4.63 7.35
CA PRO A 139 -16.37 3.25 7.35
C PRO A 139 -14.83 3.18 7.33
N LEU A 140 -14.26 1.99 7.53
CA LEU A 140 -12.82 1.78 7.46
C LEU A 140 -12.25 2.24 6.12
N THR A 141 -11.35 3.21 6.15
CA THR A 141 -10.68 3.77 4.99
C THR A 141 -9.20 4.07 5.28
N MET A 142 -8.37 4.09 4.24
CA MET A 142 -6.99 4.58 4.28
C MET A 142 -6.90 6.07 3.91
N ASP A 143 -8.00 6.66 3.44
CA ASP A 143 -8.05 8.06 3.02
C ASP A 143 -8.13 8.98 4.24
N ARG A 144 -6.99 9.62 4.55
CA ARG A 144 -6.85 10.51 5.69
C ARG A 144 -7.55 11.85 5.50
N ASP A 145 -7.65 12.30 4.26
CA ASP A 145 -8.30 13.59 3.98
C ASP A 145 -9.79 13.48 4.22
N VAL A 146 -10.40 12.34 3.82
CA VAL A 146 -11.79 12.02 4.15
C VAL A 146 -11.98 11.92 5.65
N LEU A 147 -11.12 11.17 6.37
CA LEU A 147 -11.21 11.01 7.82
C LEU A 147 -11.09 12.35 8.56
N LYS A 148 -10.10 13.16 8.18
CA LYS A 148 -9.90 14.50 8.75
C LYS A 148 -11.12 15.38 8.51
N GLY A 149 -11.65 15.38 7.28
CA GLY A 149 -12.86 16.15 6.95
C GLY A 149 -14.11 15.68 7.70
N VAL A 150 -14.22 14.39 8.05
CA VAL A 150 -15.30 13.86 8.89
C VAL A 150 -15.12 14.28 10.34
N ILE A 151 -13.91 14.12 10.91
CA ILE A 151 -13.61 14.48 12.29
C ILE A 151 -13.76 15.99 12.51
N ASP A 152 -13.29 16.81 11.59
CA ASP A 152 -13.41 18.27 11.69
C ASP A 152 -14.87 18.75 11.76
N ARG A 153 -15.78 18.05 11.06
CA ARG A 153 -17.23 18.37 11.05
C ARG A 153 -17.98 17.88 12.29
N LEU A 154 -17.37 17.06 13.15
CA LEU A 154 -18.00 16.59 14.37
C LEU A 154 -18.38 17.78 15.25
N ARG A 155 -19.62 17.76 15.72
CA ARG A 155 -20.19 18.77 16.63
C ARG A 155 -21.15 18.10 17.61
N ILE A 156 -21.29 18.69 18.77
CA ILE A 156 -22.39 18.35 19.66
C ILE A 156 -23.70 18.59 18.90
N GLY A 157 -24.63 17.65 19.02
CA GLY A 157 -25.87 17.66 18.23
C GLY A 157 -25.77 16.98 16.86
N THR A 158 -24.63 16.35 16.51
CA THR A 158 -24.54 15.43 15.36
C THR A 158 -25.49 14.24 15.52
N LEU A 159 -25.68 13.80 16.76
CA LEU A 159 -26.73 12.90 17.25
C LEU A 159 -27.45 13.56 18.42
N ASP A 160 -28.58 12.99 18.86
CA ASP A 160 -29.19 13.35 20.14
C ASP A 160 -28.18 13.10 21.27
N GLY A 161 -27.61 14.16 21.81
CA GLY A 161 -26.57 14.16 22.85
C GLY A 161 -27.11 14.21 24.27
N SER A 162 -28.44 14.14 24.48
CA SER A 162 -29.07 14.23 25.81
C SER A 162 -28.68 13.08 26.75
N ARG A 163 -28.17 11.97 26.18
CA ARG A 163 -27.78 10.77 26.92
C ARG A 163 -26.55 10.14 26.26
N THR A 164 -25.94 9.16 26.96
CA THR A 164 -24.71 8.49 26.54
C THR A 164 -24.93 6.97 26.46
N ALA A 165 -24.96 6.42 25.22
CA ALA A 165 -25.15 4.99 24.93
C ALA A 165 -23.81 4.34 24.54
N ILE A 166 -22.90 4.16 25.49
CA ILE A 166 -21.56 3.57 25.28
C ILE A 166 -21.67 2.20 24.63
N GLY A 167 -22.60 1.36 25.12
CA GLY A 167 -22.80 0.00 24.61
C GLY A 167 -23.20 -0.03 23.14
N ASN A 168 -24.08 0.89 22.68
CA ASN A 168 -24.47 1.00 21.27
C ASN A 168 -23.28 1.47 20.40
N GLY A 169 -22.51 2.46 20.88
CA GLY A 169 -21.32 2.95 20.19
C GLY A 169 -20.28 1.84 19.99
N LEU A 170 -19.98 1.11 21.06
CA LEU A 170 -19.06 -0.02 21.01
C LEU A 170 -19.57 -1.17 20.10
N ALA A 171 -20.87 -1.48 20.18
CA ALA A 171 -21.47 -2.52 19.35
C ALA A 171 -21.41 -2.18 17.86
N ASP A 172 -21.67 -0.90 17.46
CA ASP A 172 -21.54 -0.46 16.07
C ASP A 172 -20.07 -0.53 15.61
N ALA A 173 -19.12 -0.08 16.43
CA ALA A 173 -17.69 -0.20 16.13
C ALA A 173 -17.26 -1.66 15.93
N VAL A 174 -17.71 -2.59 16.78
CA VAL A 174 -17.44 -4.01 16.67
C VAL A 174 -18.07 -4.58 15.38
N ALA A 175 -19.30 -4.18 15.05
CA ALA A 175 -19.99 -4.62 13.83
C ALA A 175 -19.21 -4.23 12.56
N ARG A 176 -18.53 -3.07 12.54
CA ARG A 176 -17.67 -2.64 11.43
C ARG A 176 -16.38 -3.44 11.34
N LEU A 177 -15.81 -3.85 12.48
CA LEU A 177 -14.55 -4.60 12.54
C LEU A 177 -14.72 -6.11 12.41
N ARG A 178 -15.90 -6.69 12.66
CA ARG A 178 -16.10 -8.14 12.69
C ARG A 178 -15.71 -8.84 11.40
N ASN A 179 -15.94 -8.20 10.24
CA ASN A 179 -15.65 -8.76 8.92
C ASN A 179 -14.25 -8.32 8.40
N SER A 180 -13.48 -7.63 9.22
CA SER A 180 -12.12 -7.23 8.86
C SER A 180 -11.20 -8.44 8.75
N THR A 181 -10.35 -8.43 7.72
CA THR A 181 -9.29 -9.42 7.50
C THR A 181 -7.95 -8.98 8.11
N ALA A 182 -7.88 -7.81 8.74
CA ALA A 182 -6.67 -7.36 9.42
C ALA A 182 -6.32 -8.29 10.58
N LYS A 183 -5.01 -8.46 10.81
CA LYS A 183 -4.51 -9.28 11.92
C LYS A 183 -4.85 -8.66 13.27
N GLU A 184 -4.69 -7.34 13.35
CA GLU A 184 -4.98 -6.56 14.56
C GLU A 184 -6.19 -5.67 14.30
N LYS A 185 -7.15 -5.69 15.23
CA LYS A 185 -8.39 -4.92 15.19
C LYS A 185 -8.56 -4.20 16.50
N VAL A 186 -8.77 -2.90 16.43
CA VAL A 186 -8.76 -2.00 17.60
C VAL A 186 -9.95 -1.08 17.59
N VAL A 187 -10.59 -0.90 18.75
CA VAL A 187 -11.52 0.19 19.02
C VAL A 187 -10.86 1.14 20.02
N ILE A 188 -10.89 2.43 19.73
CA ILE A 188 -10.54 3.48 20.68
C ILE A 188 -11.83 4.17 21.07
N LEU A 189 -12.34 3.86 22.25
CA LEU A 189 -13.55 4.43 22.84
C LEU A 189 -13.19 5.65 23.68
N LEU A 190 -13.76 6.79 23.36
CA LEU A 190 -13.55 8.05 24.08
C LEU A 190 -14.89 8.56 24.58
N THR A 191 -15.01 8.77 25.88
CA THR A 191 -16.23 9.25 26.57
C THR A 191 -15.87 10.06 27.79
N ASP A 192 -16.77 10.95 28.18
CA ASP A 192 -16.69 11.73 29.44
C ASP A 192 -17.86 11.42 30.37
N GLY A 193 -18.74 10.46 30.00
CA GLY A 193 -19.96 10.15 30.73
C GLY A 193 -20.12 8.71 31.16
N VAL A 194 -21.17 8.48 31.93
CA VAL A 194 -21.67 7.15 32.32
C VAL A 194 -22.66 6.63 31.31
N ASN A 195 -22.65 5.31 31.05
CA ASN A 195 -23.66 4.69 30.20
C ASN A 195 -25.06 4.83 30.86
N ASN A 196 -25.93 5.65 30.30
CA ASN A 196 -27.27 5.91 30.81
C ASN A 196 -28.38 5.76 29.75
N ALA A 197 -28.01 5.26 28.56
CA ALA A 197 -28.91 5.01 27.44
C ALA A 197 -28.44 3.80 26.61
N GLY A 198 -29.21 3.47 25.58
CA GLY A 198 -28.89 2.43 24.61
C GLY A 198 -29.57 1.09 24.92
N GLU A 199 -29.71 0.26 23.89
CA GLU A 199 -30.31 -1.08 23.97
C GLU A 199 -29.27 -2.13 24.31
N VAL A 200 -27.98 -1.85 24.01
CA VAL A 200 -26.86 -2.78 24.25
C VAL A 200 -26.11 -2.34 25.49
N GLU A 201 -25.98 -3.27 26.43
CA GLU A 201 -25.16 -3.07 27.63
C GLU A 201 -23.66 -3.04 27.22
N PRO A 202 -22.83 -2.11 27.80
CA PRO A 202 -21.41 -1.99 27.48
C PRO A 202 -20.62 -3.30 27.61
N MET A 203 -20.87 -4.09 28.66
CA MET A 203 -20.21 -5.39 28.86
C MET A 203 -20.62 -6.43 27.83
N THR A 204 -21.86 -6.39 27.34
CA THR A 204 -22.31 -7.25 26.23
C THR A 204 -21.58 -6.93 24.93
N ALA A 205 -21.42 -5.62 24.62
CA ALA A 205 -20.64 -5.18 23.46
C ALA A 205 -19.15 -5.56 23.61
N ALA A 206 -18.57 -5.47 24.82
CA ALA A 206 -17.21 -5.91 25.10
C ALA A 206 -16.99 -7.40 24.92
N ARG A 207 -17.96 -8.25 25.31
CA ARG A 207 -17.92 -9.70 25.06
C ARG A 207 -17.94 -10.02 23.55
N LEU A 208 -18.72 -9.28 22.78
CA LEU A 208 -18.70 -9.37 21.32
C LEU A 208 -17.33 -8.99 20.75
N ALA A 209 -16.75 -7.89 21.22
CA ALA A 209 -15.40 -7.47 20.83
C ALA A 209 -14.37 -8.57 21.11
N GLN A 210 -14.40 -9.15 22.32
CA GLN A 210 -13.53 -10.28 22.69
C GLN A 210 -13.71 -11.48 21.75
N THR A 211 -14.95 -11.85 21.43
CA THR A 211 -15.25 -12.98 20.54
C THR A 211 -14.66 -12.81 19.15
N TYR A 212 -14.62 -11.57 18.64
CA TYR A 212 -14.04 -11.26 17.32
C TYR A 212 -12.54 -10.88 17.39
N GLY A 213 -11.89 -11.00 18.55
CA GLY A 213 -10.49 -10.65 18.76
C GLY A 213 -10.21 -9.18 18.55
N ILE A 214 -11.15 -8.30 18.96
CA ILE A 214 -11.04 -6.85 18.84
C ILE A 214 -10.62 -6.31 20.20
N LYS A 215 -9.48 -5.60 20.25
CA LYS A 215 -9.02 -4.91 21.46
C LYS A 215 -9.74 -3.58 21.62
N VAL A 216 -10.16 -3.25 22.84
CA VAL A 216 -10.82 -2.00 23.13
C VAL A 216 -9.98 -1.17 24.11
N TYR A 217 -9.52 -0.02 23.65
CA TYR A 217 -8.87 1.00 24.48
C TYR A 217 -9.92 2.02 24.88
N CYS A 218 -10.10 2.20 26.18
CA CYS A 218 -11.07 3.15 26.72
C CYS A 218 -10.36 4.39 27.24
N ILE A 219 -10.85 5.57 26.89
CA ILE A 219 -10.32 6.85 27.32
C ILE A 219 -11.45 7.65 27.98
N GLY A 220 -11.40 7.77 29.30
CA GLY A 220 -12.24 8.70 30.04
C GLY A 220 -11.67 10.12 29.92
N VAL A 221 -12.46 11.05 29.42
CA VAL A 221 -12.03 12.44 29.17
C VAL A 221 -12.60 13.38 30.22
N GLY A 222 -11.76 14.28 30.75
CA GLY A 222 -12.13 15.24 31.75
C GLY A 222 -11.55 14.96 33.13
N SER A 223 -11.64 15.93 34.03
CA SER A 223 -11.16 15.79 35.39
C SER A 223 -12.23 15.13 36.28
N GLN A 224 -11.85 14.08 36.98
CA GLN A 224 -12.69 13.48 38.02
C GLN A 224 -12.74 14.37 39.31
N GLU A 225 -11.78 15.27 39.47
CA GLU A 225 -11.82 16.27 40.52
C GLU A 225 -12.65 17.49 40.07
N PRO A 226 -13.42 18.13 40.97
CA PRO A 226 -14.17 19.33 40.63
C PRO A 226 -13.23 20.45 40.18
N VAL A 227 -13.37 20.89 38.94
CA VAL A 227 -12.60 22.03 38.41
C VAL A 227 -13.53 23.22 38.24
N THR A 228 -13.12 24.38 38.76
CA THR A 228 -13.86 25.61 38.58
C THR A 228 -13.41 26.30 37.30
N VAL A 229 -14.32 26.42 36.34
CA VAL A 229 -14.08 27.09 35.05
C VAL A 229 -14.95 28.33 34.93
N MET A 230 -14.48 29.34 34.20
CA MET A 230 -15.26 30.56 33.95
C MET A 230 -16.11 30.35 32.70
N VAL A 231 -17.41 30.30 32.85
CA VAL A 231 -18.37 30.12 31.75
C VAL A 231 -19.07 31.43 31.44
N ASN A 232 -19.18 31.76 30.15
CA ASN A 232 -19.94 32.93 29.70
C ASN A 232 -21.45 32.62 29.72
N ASP A 233 -22.16 33.15 30.71
CA ASP A 233 -23.61 33.07 30.76
C ASP A 233 -24.21 34.22 29.95
N PRO A 234 -25.18 33.95 29.06
CA PRO A 234 -25.80 34.96 28.19
C PRO A 234 -26.50 36.08 28.95
N PHE A 235 -26.92 35.83 30.21
CA PHE A 235 -27.66 36.79 31.04
C PHE A 235 -26.82 37.40 32.15
N TRP A 236 -25.84 36.64 32.68
CA TRP A 236 -25.10 37.03 33.89
C TRP A 236 -23.60 37.29 33.64
N GLY A 237 -23.17 37.19 32.37
CA GLY A 237 -21.76 37.38 32.02
C GLY A 237 -20.88 36.21 32.49
N GLN A 238 -19.60 36.50 32.77
CA GLN A 238 -18.67 35.45 33.22
C GLN A 238 -18.94 35.07 34.68
N ARG A 239 -19.24 33.82 34.92
CA ARG A 239 -19.40 33.28 36.28
C ARG A 239 -18.60 31.99 36.46
N PRO A 240 -18.11 31.74 37.69
CA PRO A 240 -17.47 30.46 37.99
C PRO A 240 -18.51 29.34 38.03
N GLN A 241 -18.24 28.28 37.33
CA GLN A 241 -19.03 27.05 37.32
C GLN A 241 -18.09 25.88 37.66
N THR A 242 -18.50 25.03 38.60
CA THR A 242 -17.79 23.81 38.91
C THR A 242 -18.22 22.73 37.89
N VAL A 243 -17.26 22.18 37.20
CA VAL A 243 -17.44 21.09 36.24
C VAL A 243 -16.63 19.89 36.71
N GLN A 244 -17.22 18.72 36.60
CA GLN A 244 -16.59 17.45 36.93
C GLN A 244 -16.98 16.46 35.88
N ALA A 245 -16.05 15.60 35.46
CA ALA A 245 -16.38 14.46 34.57
C ALA A 245 -16.94 13.33 35.43
N ASP A 246 -18.08 12.81 35.02
CA ASP A 246 -18.77 11.71 35.72
C ASP A 246 -18.75 10.46 34.80
N PHE A 247 -17.58 9.86 34.62
CA PHE A 247 -17.46 8.60 33.93
C PHE A 247 -17.13 7.44 34.87
N ASP A 248 -17.69 6.27 34.62
CA ASP A 248 -17.44 5.05 35.38
C ASP A 248 -16.14 4.39 34.92
N LEU A 249 -15.03 4.79 35.56
CA LEU A 249 -13.71 4.23 35.27
C LEU A 249 -13.69 2.70 35.40
N LYS A 250 -14.42 2.14 36.37
CA LYS A 250 -14.48 0.69 36.57
C LYS A 250 -15.10 -0.01 35.38
N THR A 251 -16.20 0.47 34.83
CA THR A 251 -16.81 -0.07 33.60
C THR A 251 -15.84 0.04 32.44
N LEU A 252 -15.10 1.15 32.28
CA LEU A 252 -14.09 1.29 31.21
C LEU A 252 -12.92 0.33 31.39
N GLU A 253 -12.46 0.09 32.63
CA GLU A 253 -11.43 -0.90 32.95
C GLU A 253 -11.91 -2.34 32.68
N ASP A 254 -13.14 -2.66 33.03
CA ASP A 254 -13.75 -3.99 32.81
C ASP A 254 -13.87 -4.27 31.31
N ILE A 255 -14.33 -3.28 30.50
CA ILE A 255 -14.40 -3.39 29.02
C ILE A 255 -13.02 -3.65 28.43
N SER A 256 -12.06 -2.80 28.79
CA SER A 256 -10.71 -2.88 28.22
C SER A 256 -9.97 -4.13 28.68
N GLY A 257 -10.06 -4.50 29.96
CA GLY A 257 -9.45 -5.70 30.52
C GLY A 257 -9.98 -6.97 29.88
N LEU A 258 -11.30 -7.07 29.65
CA LEU A 258 -11.92 -8.22 28.98
C LEU A 258 -11.44 -8.42 27.54
N THR A 259 -11.14 -7.32 26.84
CA THR A 259 -10.76 -7.34 25.41
C THR A 259 -9.25 -7.33 25.18
N GLY A 260 -8.44 -7.27 26.23
CA GLY A 260 -6.97 -7.21 26.14
C GLY A 260 -6.45 -5.81 25.78
N GLY A 261 -7.27 -4.76 25.93
CA GLY A 261 -6.88 -3.36 25.84
C GLY A 261 -6.51 -2.76 27.20
N ARG A 262 -6.60 -1.42 27.30
CA ARG A 262 -6.37 -0.68 28.54
C ARG A 262 -7.34 0.50 28.66
N ALA A 263 -7.67 0.88 29.90
CA ALA A 263 -8.38 2.11 30.19
C ALA A 263 -7.41 3.20 30.64
N TYR A 264 -7.74 4.44 30.28
CA TYR A 264 -6.96 5.64 30.57
C TYR A 264 -7.89 6.75 30.98
N THR A 265 -7.33 7.72 31.73
CA THR A 265 -8.00 8.96 32.07
C THR A 265 -7.20 10.14 31.55
N ALA A 266 -7.84 11.00 30.78
CA ALA A 266 -7.24 12.22 30.23
C ALA A 266 -7.84 13.46 30.88
N GLY A 267 -7.18 13.98 31.91
CA GLY A 267 -7.58 15.23 32.58
C GLY A 267 -7.18 16.49 31.82
N ASP A 268 -6.32 16.40 30.84
CA ASP A 268 -5.89 17.49 29.97
C ASP A 268 -5.57 17.02 28.55
N ALA A 269 -5.43 17.96 27.62
CA ALA A 269 -5.18 17.68 26.21
C ALA A 269 -3.80 17.01 25.97
N GLU A 270 -2.81 17.25 26.80
CA GLU A 270 -1.49 16.63 26.70
C GLU A 270 -1.51 15.17 27.23
N ALA A 271 -2.30 14.89 28.28
CA ALA A 271 -2.56 13.52 28.70
C ALA A 271 -3.22 12.71 27.59
N LEU A 272 -4.25 13.26 26.94
CA LEU A 272 -4.91 12.62 25.81
C LEU A 272 -3.95 12.34 24.65
N LYS A 273 -3.06 13.27 24.33
CA LYS A 273 -2.00 13.04 23.32
C LYS A 273 -1.07 11.90 23.71
N ARG A 274 -0.58 11.87 24.95
CA ARG A 274 0.30 10.78 25.45
C ARG A 274 -0.38 9.42 25.36
N ILE A 275 -1.69 9.35 25.63
CA ILE A 275 -2.48 8.12 25.52
C ILE A 275 -2.54 7.63 24.07
N TYR A 276 -2.86 8.49 23.12
CA TYR A 276 -2.84 8.13 21.71
C TYR A 276 -1.45 7.69 21.23
N ASP A 277 -0.37 8.33 21.71
CA ASP A 277 1.01 7.95 21.39
C ASP A 277 1.38 6.59 22.00
N GLU A 278 0.86 6.25 23.18
CA GLU A 278 1.05 4.94 23.81
C GLU A 278 0.31 3.85 23.05
N ILE A 279 -0.97 4.06 22.71
CA ILE A 279 -1.76 3.13 21.89
C ILE A 279 -1.07 2.90 20.54
N SER A 280 -0.52 3.94 19.92
CA SER A 280 0.24 3.84 18.69
C SER A 280 1.48 2.96 18.81
N ARG A 281 2.15 2.95 19.95
CA ARG A 281 3.31 2.09 20.21
C ARG A 281 2.94 0.64 20.49
N MET A 282 1.79 0.41 21.14
CA MET A 282 1.31 -0.94 21.44
C MET A 282 0.76 -1.66 20.21
N GLU A 283 0.20 -0.91 19.27
CA GLU A 283 -0.39 -1.45 18.01
C GLU A 283 0.38 -0.92 16.79
N PRO A 284 1.61 -1.41 16.54
CA PRO A 284 2.42 -0.93 15.44
C PRO A 284 1.93 -1.45 14.10
N THR A 285 1.97 -0.59 13.09
CA THR A 285 1.71 -0.99 11.71
C THR A 285 2.87 -1.82 11.19
N HIS A 286 2.60 -3.04 10.74
CA HIS A 286 3.60 -3.93 10.15
C HIS A 286 3.68 -3.74 8.64
N PHE A 287 4.80 -3.24 8.14
CA PHE A 287 5.10 -3.21 6.71
C PHE A 287 5.89 -4.46 6.33
N LYS A 288 5.34 -5.28 5.44
CA LYS A 288 6.08 -6.38 4.81
C LYS A 288 6.37 -5.99 3.37
N SER A 289 7.60 -5.63 3.09
CA SER A 289 8.05 -5.40 1.71
C SER A 289 8.32 -6.75 1.06
N THR A 290 7.57 -7.09 0.03
CA THR A 290 7.79 -8.27 -0.80
C THR A 290 8.31 -7.79 -2.15
N HIS A 291 9.58 -8.11 -2.45
CA HIS A 291 10.19 -7.73 -3.72
C HIS A 291 9.82 -8.77 -4.80
N HIS A 292 8.96 -8.39 -5.73
CA HIS A 292 8.68 -9.17 -6.92
C HIS A 292 9.51 -8.64 -8.10
N THR A 293 10.37 -9.51 -8.66
CA THR A 293 11.14 -9.15 -9.85
C THR A 293 10.40 -9.66 -11.09
N VAL A 294 9.80 -8.75 -11.84
CA VAL A 294 9.18 -9.06 -13.13
C VAL A 294 10.25 -8.94 -14.22
N TYR A 295 10.47 -10.03 -14.97
CA TYR A 295 11.46 -10.08 -16.03
C TYR A 295 10.80 -9.76 -17.38
N ASN A 296 11.24 -8.67 -18.01
CA ASN A 296 10.84 -8.30 -19.37
C ASN A 296 11.82 -8.91 -20.39
N GLU A 297 11.29 -9.67 -21.33
CA GLU A 297 12.08 -10.28 -22.42
C GLU A 297 12.49 -9.23 -23.45
N LYS A 298 13.78 -9.28 -23.83
CA LYS A 298 14.35 -8.41 -24.86
C LYS A 298 14.82 -9.21 -26.08
N ALA A 299 14.38 -10.46 -26.21
CA ALA A 299 14.74 -11.34 -27.34
C ALA A 299 14.39 -10.72 -28.70
N GLY A 300 13.26 -10.01 -28.81
CA GLY A 300 12.84 -9.35 -30.04
C GLY A 300 13.83 -8.30 -30.58
N LEU A 301 14.59 -7.64 -29.68
CA LEU A 301 15.61 -6.66 -30.04
C LEU A 301 16.78 -7.29 -30.83
N PHE A 302 17.02 -8.58 -30.68
CA PHE A 302 18.06 -9.34 -31.36
C PHE A 302 17.50 -10.16 -32.51
N LEU A 303 16.24 -10.63 -32.40
CA LEU A 303 15.59 -11.45 -33.41
C LEU A 303 15.25 -10.65 -34.67
N MET A 304 14.76 -9.42 -34.53
CA MET A 304 14.43 -8.56 -35.69
C MET A 304 15.66 -8.27 -36.58
N PRO A 305 16.79 -7.76 -36.07
CA PRO A 305 17.98 -7.56 -36.88
C PRO A 305 18.56 -8.87 -37.39
N ALA A 306 18.49 -9.97 -36.66
CA ALA A 306 18.90 -11.29 -37.14
C ALA A 306 18.12 -11.70 -38.41
N ALA A 307 16.79 -11.55 -38.37
CA ALA A 307 15.93 -11.85 -39.52
C ALA A 307 16.23 -10.94 -40.73
N LEU A 308 16.44 -9.66 -40.51
CA LEU A 308 16.79 -8.70 -41.57
C LEU A 308 18.14 -9.02 -42.21
N LEU A 309 19.15 -9.35 -41.42
CA LEU A 309 20.48 -9.73 -41.91
C LEU A 309 20.43 -11.05 -42.72
N PHE A 310 19.63 -12.03 -42.26
CA PHE A 310 19.43 -13.28 -42.94
C PHE A 310 18.74 -13.09 -44.30
N LEU A 311 17.68 -12.28 -44.35
CA LEU A 311 16.99 -11.91 -45.57
C LEU A 311 17.91 -11.17 -46.55
N ALA A 312 18.70 -10.23 -46.07
CA ALA A 312 19.69 -9.53 -46.88
C ALA A 312 20.73 -10.52 -47.44
N GLY A 313 21.25 -11.45 -46.62
CA GLY A 313 22.17 -12.49 -47.02
C GLY A 313 21.60 -13.46 -48.07
N ALA A 314 20.28 -13.70 -48.06
CA ALA A 314 19.59 -14.54 -49.06
C ALA A 314 19.26 -13.77 -50.34
N LEU A 315 18.83 -12.51 -50.25
CA LEU A 315 18.40 -11.71 -51.42
C LEU A 315 19.58 -11.18 -52.25
N VAL A 316 20.67 -10.78 -51.61
CA VAL A 316 21.85 -10.25 -52.30
C VAL A 316 22.38 -11.22 -53.35
N PRO A 317 22.60 -12.52 -53.06
CA PRO A 317 23.01 -13.49 -54.11
C PRO A 317 21.95 -13.70 -55.17
N ALA A 318 20.67 -13.78 -54.80
CA ALA A 318 19.57 -14.01 -55.71
C ALA A 318 19.40 -12.90 -56.77
N VAL A 319 19.68 -11.64 -56.36
CA VAL A 319 19.59 -10.47 -57.26
C VAL A 319 20.85 -10.30 -58.09
N LEU A 320 22.04 -10.47 -57.48
CA LEU A 320 23.32 -10.18 -58.16
C LEU A 320 23.82 -11.34 -59.02
N TRP A 321 23.52 -12.62 -58.70
CA TRP A 321 24.00 -13.78 -59.45
C TRP A 321 23.00 -14.30 -60.48
N ARG A 322 21.77 -13.79 -60.53
CA ARG A 322 20.80 -14.13 -61.59
C ARG A 322 21.13 -13.55 -63.00
N ARG A 323 22.25 -12.83 -63.13
CA ARG A 323 22.66 -12.27 -64.43
C ARG A 323 23.87 -12.99 -65.02
N LEU A 324 23.80 -14.32 -65.06
CA LEU A 324 24.66 -15.09 -66.02
C LEU A 324 23.74 -16.04 -66.75
N PRO A 325 23.60 -15.85 -68.08
CA PRO A 325 23.00 -16.87 -68.96
C PRO A 325 23.91 -18.11 -69.04
#